data_feac5301aa10661aae8ed8b4d62d1b1b
#
_entry.id   feac5301aa10661aae8ed8b4d62d1b1b
#
_cell.length_a   1.000
_cell.length_b   1.000
_cell.length_c   1.000
_cell.angle_alpha   90.00
_cell.angle_beta   90.00
_cell.angle_gamma   90.00
#
_symmetry.space_group_name_H-M   'P 1'
#
loop_
_entity.id
_entity.type
_entity.pdbx_description
1 polymer ?
#
loop_
_entity_poly.entity_id
_entity_poly.type
_entity_poly.pdbx_seq_one_letter_code
_entity_poly.pdbx_strand_id
1 'polypeptide(L)'
;MAKMYLVMLGPPGAGKGTQAKEIARQLKLAHISTGDLFRENLKNETELGKLAQSYMNAGELVPDDVTVRMVEDRISRPDCERGAVLDGFPRTPNQAKALDDLLGKLGSSVKLVPYIKVPDEVLVERLSGRWMSPSGRVYHAKYNPPKVKWIDDLDGSQLYQREDDKPETVRHRIEVYNEQTSPLIAYYQEKNLLVEIDGTQGIEKVTDAIMKAVGEV
;
A
#
# COMPACT_ATOMS: atom_id res chain seq x y z
N MET A 1 -5.51 -5.71 -24.82
CA MET A 1 -6.47 -5.23 -23.78
C MET A 1 -5.93 -3.95 -23.19
N ALA A 2 -6.80 -3.00 -22.77
CA ALA A 2 -6.33 -1.80 -22.07
C ALA A 2 -5.69 -2.20 -20.74
N LYS A 3 -4.56 -1.58 -20.39
CA LYS A 3 -3.90 -1.80 -19.11
C LYS A 3 -4.74 -1.20 -18.00
N MET A 4 -4.88 -1.90 -16.88
CA MET A 4 -5.66 -1.45 -15.72
C MET A 4 -4.72 -1.06 -14.57
N TYR A 5 -4.82 0.18 -14.11
CA TYR A 5 -4.07 0.66 -12.94
C TYR A 5 -5.03 1.13 -11.85
N LEU A 6 -4.88 0.55 -10.67
CA LEU A 6 -5.63 0.92 -9.47
C LEU A 6 -4.66 1.51 -8.44
N VAL A 7 -5.09 2.55 -7.71
CA VAL A 7 -4.32 3.17 -6.63
C VAL A 7 -5.04 2.95 -5.31
N MET A 8 -4.43 2.22 -4.39
CA MET A 8 -5.00 2.01 -3.05
C MET A 8 -4.68 3.22 -2.17
N LEU A 9 -5.70 3.98 -1.79
CA LEU A 9 -5.58 5.14 -0.93
C LEU A 9 -6.13 4.87 0.48
N GLY A 10 -5.58 5.52 1.48
CA GLY A 10 -5.99 5.40 2.88
C GLY A 10 -4.83 5.50 3.85
N PRO A 11 -5.08 5.77 5.14
CA PRO A 11 -4.05 5.95 6.16
C PRO A 11 -3.24 4.67 6.42
N PRO A 12 -2.07 4.79 7.08
CA PRO A 12 -1.35 3.61 7.57
C PRO A 12 -2.26 2.81 8.52
N GLY A 13 -2.25 1.47 8.39
CA GLY A 13 -3.16 0.61 9.18
C GLY A 13 -4.56 0.39 8.60
N ALA A 14 -4.96 1.09 7.54
CA ALA A 14 -6.29 0.93 6.92
C ALA A 14 -6.52 -0.44 6.24
N GLY A 15 -5.47 -1.24 6.01
CA GLY A 15 -5.59 -2.55 5.38
C GLY A 15 -5.29 -2.55 3.87
N LYS A 16 -4.76 -1.45 3.31
CA LYS A 16 -4.44 -1.31 1.88
C LYS A 16 -3.67 -2.50 1.30
N GLY A 17 -2.58 -2.90 1.94
CA GLY A 17 -1.74 -4.00 1.45
C GLY A 17 -2.45 -5.36 1.42
N THR A 18 -3.33 -5.64 2.37
CA THR A 18 -4.15 -6.85 2.37
C THR A 18 -5.11 -6.83 1.18
N GLN A 19 -5.80 -5.72 0.99
CA GLN A 19 -6.74 -5.54 -0.11
C GLN A 19 -6.03 -5.52 -1.47
N ALA A 20 -4.91 -4.80 -1.58
CA ALA A 20 -4.14 -4.72 -2.82
C ALA A 20 -3.68 -6.09 -3.33
N LYS A 21 -3.18 -6.94 -2.42
CA LYS A 21 -2.77 -8.32 -2.75
C LYS A 21 -3.95 -9.14 -3.26
N GLU A 22 -5.09 -9.07 -2.57
CA GLU A 22 -6.28 -9.85 -2.93
C GLU A 22 -6.90 -9.36 -4.25
N ILE A 23 -7.05 -8.05 -4.43
CA ILE A 23 -7.55 -7.44 -5.68
C ILE A 23 -6.62 -7.77 -6.86
N ALA A 24 -5.30 -7.63 -6.68
CA ALA A 24 -4.33 -7.98 -7.71
C ALA A 24 -4.43 -9.45 -8.12
N ARG A 25 -4.62 -10.36 -7.16
CA ARG A 25 -4.81 -11.79 -7.41
C ARG A 25 -6.08 -12.06 -8.22
N GLN A 26 -7.22 -11.47 -7.83
CA GLN A 26 -8.51 -11.69 -8.50
C GLN A 26 -8.52 -11.12 -9.92
N LEU A 27 -7.93 -9.93 -10.13
CA LEU A 27 -7.86 -9.27 -11.42
C LEU A 27 -6.69 -9.75 -12.30
N LYS A 28 -5.79 -10.59 -11.75
CA LYS A 28 -4.54 -11.03 -12.40
C LYS A 28 -3.68 -9.84 -12.85
N LEU A 29 -3.56 -8.85 -11.95
CA LEU A 29 -2.70 -7.67 -12.09
C LEU A 29 -1.43 -7.83 -11.26
N ALA A 30 -0.37 -7.08 -11.59
CA ALA A 30 0.79 -6.98 -10.72
C ALA A 30 0.41 -6.25 -9.41
N HIS A 31 0.93 -6.70 -8.26
CA HIS A 31 0.90 -5.94 -7.02
C HIS A 31 2.21 -5.16 -6.88
N ILE A 32 2.12 -3.86 -6.77
CA ILE A 32 3.28 -2.97 -6.58
C ILE A 32 3.13 -2.26 -5.23
N SER A 33 3.90 -2.67 -4.25
CA SER A 33 3.97 -2.02 -2.94
C SER A 33 5.32 -1.32 -2.79
N THR A 34 5.32 0.01 -2.72
CA THR A 34 6.57 0.78 -2.52
C THR A 34 7.24 0.42 -1.20
N GLY A 35 6.44 0.19 -0.15
CA GLY A 35 6.97 -0.25 1.13
C GLY A 35 7.66 -1.62 1.05
N ASP A 36 7.14 -2.57 0.27
CA ASP A 36 7.75 -3.89 0.09
C ASP A 36 9.01 -3.78 -0.79
N LEU A 37 8.99 -2.96 -1.84
CA LEU A 37 10.16 -2.70 -2.68
C LEU A 37 11.32 -2.09 -1.89
N PHE A 38 11.07 -1.12 -1.01
CA PHE A 38 12.12 -0.57 -0.15
C PHE A 38 12.63 -1.59 0.85
N ARG A 39 11.77 -2.41 1.46
CA ARG A 39 12.18 -3.48 2.37
C ARG A 39 12.99 -4.57 1.69
N GLU A 40 12.65 -4.92 0.45
CA GLU A 40 13.43 -5.86 -0.36
C GLU A 40 14.83 -5.30 -0.64
N ASN A 41 14.91 -4.03 -1.04
CA ASN A 41 16.19 -3.35 -1.25
C ASN A 41 17.02 -3.29 0.04
N LEU A 42 16.38 -3.05 1.19
CA LEU A 42 17.06 -3.06 2.49
C LEU A 42 17.60 -4.46 2.82
N LYS A 43 16.80 -5.51 2.63
CA LYS A 43 17.21 -6.90 2.85
C LYS A 43 18.40 -7.29 1.95
N ASN A 44 18.46 -6.75 0.74
CA ASN A 44 19.54 -6.98 -0.24
C ASN A 44 20.69 -5.98 -0.07
N GLU A 45 20.70 -5.17 0.99
CA GLU A 45 21.75 -4.21 1.35
C GLU A 45 22.13 -3.22 0.23
N THR A 46 21.16 -2.91 -0.67
CA THR A 46 21.40 -1.93 -1.74
C THR A 46 21.54 -0.52 -1.18
N GLU A 47 22.18 0.39 -1.90
CA GLU A 47 22.28 1.81 -1.52
C GLU A 47 20.88 2.44 -1.40
N LEU A 48 19.94 2.05 -2.27
CA LEU A 48 18.55 2.48 -2.18
C LEU A 48 17.88 2.00 -0.88
N GLY A 49 18.11 0.75 -0.47
CA GLY A 49 17.59 0.21 0.78
C GLY A 49 18.14 0.93 2.00
N LYS A 50 19.45 1.19 2.03
CA LYS A 50 20.12 1.94 3.11
C LYS A 50 19.57 3.37 3.22
N LEU A 51 19.41 4.06 2.06
CA LEU A 51 18.80 5.39 2.02
C LEU A 51 17.37 5.37 2.56
N ALA A 52 16.54 4.45 2.10
CA ALA A 52 15.14 4.37 2.50
C ALA A 52 14.95 4.02 3.98
N GLN A 53 15.89 3.27 4.58
CA GLN A 53 15.80 2.78 5.96
C GLN A 53 15.62 3.91 6.97
N SER A 54 16.38 5.00 6.86
CA SER A 54 16.32 6.13 7.78
C SER A 54 14.95 6.80 7.77
N TYR A 55 14.39 7.03 6.58
CA TYR A 55 13.04 7.59 6.44
C TYR A 55 11.97 6.65 6.97
N MET A 56 12.04 5.36 6.60
CA MET A 56 11.05 4.37 7.04
C MET A 56 11.04 4.19 8.56
N ASN A 57 12.21 4.13 9.20
CA ASN A 57 12.32 3.98 10.65
C ASN A 57 11.80 5.23 11.39
N ALA A 58 11.97 6.42 10.80
CA ALA A 58 11.42 7.66 11.32
C ALA A 58 9.91 7.81 11.07
N GLY A 59 9.32 6.99 10.18
CA GLY A 59 7.92 7.12 9.76
C GLY A 59 7.69 8.16 8.67
N GLU A 60 8.77 8.63 8.05
CA GLU A 60 8.79 9.64 6.99
C GLU A 60 8.62 9.02 5.60
N LEU A 61 8.33 9.88 4.60
CA LEU A 61 8.33 9.46 3.21
C LEU A 61 9.75 9.51 2.62
N VAL A 62 10.10 8.48 1.86
CA VAL A 62 11.29 8.50 1.02
C VAL A 62 11.12 9.58 -0.06
N PRO A 63 12.16 10.35 -0.44
CA PRO A 63 12.06 11.42 -1.42
C PRO A 63 11.33 11.04 -2.71
N ASP A 64 10.53 11.97 -3.23
CA ASP A 64 9.63 11.72 -4.37
C ASP A 64 10.38 11.23 -5.61
N ASP A 65 11.52 11.83 -5.93
CA ASP A 65 12.32 11.48 -7.12
C ASP A 65 12.88 10.05 -7.06
N VAL A 66 13.23 9.60 -5.86
CA VAL A 66 13.69 8.22 -5.60
C VAL A 66 12.53 7.23 -5.74
N THR A 67 11.39 7.57 -5.12
CA THR A 67 10.21 6.71 -5.14
C THR A 67 9.62 6.61 -6.56
N VAL A 68 9.53 7.71 -7.29
CA VAL A 68 9.02 7.74 -8.67
C VAL A 68 9.88 6.87 -9.58
N ARG A 69 11.21 7.02 -9.55
CA ARG A 69 12.13 6.19 -10.36
C ARG A 69 11.99 4.70 -10.07
N MET A 70 11.86 4.33 -8.79
CA MET A 70 11.65 2.94 -8.40
C MET A 70 10.34 2.37 -8.94
N VAL A 71 9.26 3.16 -8.90
CA VAL A 71 7.95 2.75 -9.44
C VAL A 71 7.97 2.68 -10.96
N GLU A 72 8.62 3.60 -11.65
CA GLU A 72 8.80 3.61 -13.10
C GLU A 72 9.53 2.34 -13.57
N ASP A 73 10.66 1.98 -12.93
CA ASP A 73 11.35 0.71 -13.19
C ASP A 73 10.43 -0.50 -12.96
N ARG A 74 9.67 -0.50 -11.86
CA ARG A 74 8.80 -1.62 -11.49
C ARG A 74 7.62 -1.80 -12.46
N ILE A 75 7.01 -0.71 -12.91
CA ILE A 75 5.87 -0.74 -13.86
C ILE A 75 6.33 -1.22 -15.25
N SER A 76 7.58 -1.00 -15.61
CA SER A 76 8.12 -1.41 -16.92
C SER A 76 8.39 -2.91 -17.05
N ARG A 77 8.30 -3.67 -15.96
CA ARG A 77 8.54 -5.12 -15.98
C ARG A 77 7.42 -5.90 -16.67
N PRO A 78 7.73 -7.06 -17.28
CA PRO A 78 6.76 -7.83 -18.06
C PRO A 78 5.49 -8.25 -17.31
N ASP A 79 5.59 -8.50 -16.00
CA ASP A 79 4.42 -8.88 -15.19
C ASP A 79 3.39 -7.75 -15.02
N CYS A 80 3.75 -6.50 -15.38
CA CYS A 80 2.87 -5.34 -15.41
C CYS A 80 2.19 -5.11 -16.78
N GLU A 81 2.31 -6.04 -17.74
CA GLU A 81 1.75 -5.90 -19.08
C GLU A 81 0.23 -5.66 -19.05
N ARG A 82 -0.48 -6.25 -18.10
CA ARG A 82 -1.93 -6.08 -17.91
C ARG A 82 -2.29 -4.87 -17.03
N GLY A 83 -1.31 -4.26 -16.37
CA GLY A 83 -1.47 -3.19 -15.39
C GLY A 83 -1.09 -3.63 -13.97
N ALA A 84 -1.41 -2.81 -12.99
CA ALA A 84 -1.02 -3.04 -11.61
C ALA A 84 -2.01 -2.46 -10.58
N VAL A 85 -1.98 -3.03 -9.38
CA VAL A 85 -2.54 -2.42 -8.16
C VAL A 85 -1.38 -1.79 -7.39
N LEU A 86 -1.42 -0.45 -7.24
CA LEU A 86 -0.40 0.34 -6.57
C LEU A 86 -0.76 0.50 -5.09
N ASP A 87 0.12 0.06 -4.20
CA ASP A 87 -0.01 0.17 -2.75
C ASP A 87 1.12 1.04 -2.17
N GLY A 88 0.73 2.13 -1.50
CA GLY A 88 1.67 3.08 -0.94
C GLY A 88 2.35 4.01 -1.96
N PHE A 89 1.80 4.13 -3.16
CA PHE A 89 2.15 5.09 -4.19
C PHE A 89 0.90 5.42 -5.04
N PRO A 90 0.67 6.70 -5.37
CA PRO A 90 1.39 7.87 -4.87
C PRO A 90 1.07 8.19 -3.40
N ARG A 91 1.96 8.96 -2.76
CA ARG A 91 1.76 9.50 -1.40
C ARG A 91 1.79 11.02 -1.34
N THR A 92 2.22 11.68 -2.42
CA THR A 92 2.21 13.14 -2.52
C THR A 92 1.57 13.57 -3.83
N PRO A 93 1.07 14.83 -3.93
CA PRO A 93 0.56 15.37 -5.19
C PRO A 93 1.59 15.35 -6.34
N ASN A 94 2.88 15.51 -6.02
CA ASN A 94 3.95 15.43 -7.01
C ASN A 94 4.10 14.01 -7.55
N GLN A 95 4.05 13.00 -6.67
CA GLN A 95 4.05 11.60 -7.09
C GLN A 95 2.82 11.26 -7.94
N ALA A 96 1.64 11.82 -7.62
CA ALA A 96 0.42 11.57 -8.39
C ALA A 96 0.52 12.13 -9.82
N LYS A 97 1.06 13.33 -9.97
CA LYS A 97 1.33 13.92 -11.29
C LYS A 97 2.35 13.09 -12.08
N ALA A 98 3.45 12.69 -11.42
CA ALA A 98 4.46 11.83 -12.05
C ALA A 98 3.87 10.48 -12.50
N LEU A 99 2.93 9.89 -11.72
CA LEU A 99 2.21 8.68 -12.11
C LEU A 99 1.33 8.92 -13.35
N ASP A 100 0.59 10.02 -13.38
CA ASP A 100 -0.26 10.36 -14.54
C ASP A 100 0.59 10.52 -15.81
N ASP A 101 1.73 11.21 -15.72
CA ASP A 101 2.66 11.40 -16.85
C ASP A 101 3.25 10.05 -17.32
N LEU A 102 3.65 9.20 -16.37
CA LEU A 102 4.18 7.87 -16.65
C LEU A 102 3.15 7.00 -17.36
N LEU A 103 1.93 6.91 -16.82
CA LEU A 103 0.87 6.10 -17.43
C LEU A 103 0.41 6.68 -18.75
N GLY A 104 0.39 8.00 -18.91
CA GLY A 104 0.10 8.68 -20.18
C GLY A 104 1.09 8.28 -21.28
N LYS A 105 2.39 8.22 -21.00
CA LYS A 105 3.42 7.72 -21.94
C LYS A 105 3.19 6.26 -22.34
N LEU A 106 2.55 5.47 -21.46
CA LEU A 106 2.18 4.08 -21.73
C LEU A 106 0.81 3.92 -22.39
N GLY A 107 0.16 5.02 -22.79
CA GLY A 107 -1.18 5.03 -23.36
C GLY A 107 -2.27 4.56 -22.39
N SER A 108 -2.06 4.78 -21.10
CA SER A 108 -2.96 4.34 -20.03
C SER A 108 -3.22 5.43 -18.99
N SER A 109 -4.03 5.12 -18.01
CA SER A 109 -4.35 6.02 -16.88
C SER A 109 -4.77 5.23 -15.65
N VAL A 110 -4.78 5.87 -14.49
CA VAL A 110 -5.44 5.32 -13.30
C VAL A 110 -6.93 5.16 -13.59
N LYS A 111 -7.51 4.01 -13.25
CA LYS A 111 -8.92 3.68 -13.52
C LYS A 111 -9.82 3.86 -12.30
N LEU A 112 -9.30 3.55 -11.12
CA LEU A 112 -10.06 3.65 -9.88
C LEU A 112 -9.09 3.86 -8.71
N VAL A 113 -9.55 4.60 -7.71
CA VAL A 113 -8.84 4.84 -6.46
C VAL A 113 -9.74 4.47 -5.28
N PRO A 114 -9.75 3.20 -4.84
CA PRO A 114 -10.40 2.82 -3.60
C PRO A 114 -9.75 3.53 -2.41
N TYR A 115 -10.49 4.41 -1.76
CA TYR A 115 -10.09 5.09 -0.53
C TYR A 115 -10.63 4.35 0.68
N ILE A 116 -9.78 3.58 1.35
CA ILE A 116 -10.14 2.80 2.55
C ILE A 116 -10.12 3.73 3.76
N LYS A 117 -11.30 4.10 4.23
CA LYS A 117 -11.51 5.03 5.35
C LYS A 117 -11.64 4.28 6.67
N VAL A 118 -10.84 4.66 7.65
CA VAL A 118 -10.81 4.04 8.99
C VAL A 118 -10.54 5.13 10.03
N PRO A 119 -11.25 5.16 11.17
CA PRO A 119 -10.98 6.08 12.27
C PRO A 119 -9.59 5.91 12.87
N ASP A 120 -8.97 7.01 13.34
CA ASP A 120 -7.59 7.03 13.82
C ASP A 120 -7.35 6.08 15.01
N GLU A 121 -8.31 5.95 15.92
CA GLU A 121 -8.19 5.06 17.08
C GLU A 121 -8.04 3.60 16.64
N VAL A 122 -8.75 3.20 15.58
CA VAL A 122 -8.68 1.85 15.01
C VAL A 122 -7.35 1.64 14.30
N LEU A 123 -6.79 2.69 13.67
CA LEU A 123 -5.50 2.62 12.97
C LEU A 123 -4.35 2.33 13.92
N VAL A 124 -4.32 3.00 15.08
CA VAL A 124 -3.30 2.78 16.10
C VAL A 124 -3.35 1.33 16.61
N GLU A 125 -4.56 0.82 16.93
CA GLU A 125 -4.75 -0.57 17.36
C GLU A 125 -4.28 -1.56 16.28
N ARG A 126 -4.65 -1.32 15.02
CA ARG A 126 -4.27 -2.20 13.91
C ARG A 126 -2.78 -2.24 13.65
N LEU A 127 -2.09 -1.12 13.74
CA LEU A 127 -0.65 -1.06 13.49
C LEU A 127 0.16 -1.66 14.62
N SER A 128 -0.17 -1.32 15.87
CA SER A 128 0.53 -1.86 17.05
C SER A 128 0.27 -3.36 17.27
N GLY A 129 -0.84 -3.86 16.77
CA GLY A 129 -1.17 -5.30 16.81
C GLY A 129 -0.68 -6.10 15.61
N ARG A 130 0.00 -5.49 14.63
CA ARG A 130 0.47 -6.14 13.42
C ARG A 130 1.76 -6.94 13.65
N TRP A 131 1.80 -8.13 13.05
CA TRP A 131 2.96 -9.01 13.02
C TRP A 131 3.22 -9.48 11.59
N MET A 132 4.47 -9.71 11.26
CA MET A 132 4.93 -10.06 9.92
C MET A 132 5.72 -11.36 9.95
N SER A 133 5.55 -12.18 8.92
CA SER A 133 6.49 -13.26 8.66
C SER A 133 7.63 -12.79 7.72
N PRO A 134 8.79 -13.46 7.72
CA PRO A 134 9.87 -13.18 6.78
C PRO A 134 9.45 -13.32 5.30
N SER A 135 8.42 -14.11 5.03
CA SER A 135 7.82 -14.28 3.68
C SER A 135 6.79 -13.20 3.31
N GLY A 136 6.57 -12.18 4.18
CA GLY A 136 5.69 -11.04 3.92
C GLY A 136 4.21 -11.29 4.19
N ARG A 137 3.84 -12.39 4.86
CA ARG A 137 2.47 -12.59 5.36
C ARG A 137 2.21 -11.70 6.56
N VAL A 138 0.96 -11.22 6.65
CA VAL A 138 0.53 -10.29 7.70
C VAL A 138 -0.40 -11.02 8.66
N TYR A 139 -0.06 -10.96 9.93
CA TYR A 139 -0.88 -11.42 11.06
C TYR A 139 -1.28 -10.23 11.93
N HIS A 140 -2.29 -10.44 12.75
CA HIS A 140 -2.69 -9.44 13.73
C HIS A 140 -3.09 -10.14 15.03
N ALA A 141 -2.58 -9.65 16.15
CA ALA A 141 -2.80 -10.27 17.47
C ALA A 141 -4.30 -10.50 17.81
N LYS A 142 -5.20 -9.64 17.30
CA LYS A 142 -6.64 -9.69 17.56
C LYS A 142 -7.47 -10.09 16.34
N TYR A 143 -7.18 -9.54 15.15
CA TYR A 143 -8.06 -9.66 13.97
C TYR A 143 -7.70 -10.82 13.04
N ASN A 144 -6.46 -11.28 13.08
CA ASN A 144 -5.95 -12.41 12.29
C ASN A 144 -4.79 -13.07 13.04
N PRO A 145 -5.06 -13.72 14.21
CA PRO A 145 -4.00 -14.33 15.01
C PRO A 145 -3.45 -15.58 14.31
N PRO A 146 -2.14 -15.87 14.44
CA PRO A 146 -1.58 -17.14 14.01
C PRO A 146 -2.15 -18.29 14.88
N LYS A 147 -2.20 -19.49 14.33
CA LYS A 147 -2.64 -20.71 15.05
C LYS A 147 -1.74 -21.03 16.25
N VAL A 148 -0.44 -20.85 16.06
CA VAL A 148 0.56 -20.92 17.14
C VAL A 148 1.13 -19.54 17.35
N LYS A 149 1.09 -19.07 18.60
CA LYS A 149 1.51 -17.71 18.95
C LYS A 149 2.91 -17.39 18.41
N TRP A 150 2.99 -16.34 17.63
CA TRP A 150 4.19 -15.79 17.00
C TRP A 150 4.89 -16.69 15.96
N ILE A 151 4.18 -17.68 15.44
CA ILE A 151 4.68 -18.59 14.40
C ILE A 151 3.79 -18.44 13.15
N ASP A 152 4.42 -18.38 11.99
CA ASP A 152 3.72 -18.36 10.70
C ASP A 152 3.02 -19.70 10.44
N ASP A 153 1.75 -19.65 10.05
CA ASP A 153 0.91 -20.83 9.88
C ASP A 153 1.29 -21.73 8.70
N LEU A 154 2.07 -21.20 7.74
CA LEU A 154 2.38 -21.90 6.49
C LEU A 154 3.81 -22.43 6.45
N ASP A 155 4.80 -21.66 6.93
CA ASP A 155 6.22 -22.04 6.85
C ASP A 155 6.89 -22.25 8.21
N GLY A 156 6.17 -21.99 9.31
CA GLY A 156 6.69 -22.17 10.66
C GLY A 156 7.72 -21.13 11.09
N SER A 157 7.94 -20.08 10.30
CA SER A 157 8.90 -19.02 10.65
C SER A 157 8.40 -18.17 11.80
N GLN A 158 9.33 -17.63 12.59
CA GLN A 158 9.00 -16.71 13.68
C GLN A 158 8.50 -15.38 13.14
N LEU A 159 7.38 -14.90 13.70
CA LEU A 159 6.83 -13.59 13.38
C LEU A 159 7.61 -12.48 14.10
N TYR A 160 7.67 -11.32 13.47
CA TYR A 160 8.31 -10.12 14.01
C TYR A 160 7.40 -8.89 13.85
N GLN A 161 7.60 -7.88 14.67
CA GLN A 161 7.02 -6.55 14.46
C GLN A 161 7.99 -5.68 13.68
N ARG A 162 7.45 -4.82 12.83
CA ARG A 162 8.25 -3.81 12.12
C ARG A 162 8.68 -2.70 13.08
N GLU A 163 9.83 -2.10 12.84
CA GLU A 163 10.29 -0.93 13.61
C GLU A 163 9.33 0.26 13.48
N ASP A 164 8.73 0.43 12.29
CA ASP A 164 7.76 1.49 12.01
C ASP A 164 6.33 1.21 12.55
N ASP A 165 6.12 0.12 13.30
CA ASP A 165 4.87 -0.19 13.99
C ASP A 165 4.91 0.11 15.52
N LYS A 166 5.99 0.72 15.99
CA LYS A 166 6.06 1.22 17.36
C LYS A 166 5.07 2.37 17.57
N PRO A 167 4.42 2.48 18.75
CA PRO A 167 3.32 3.45 18.98
C PRO A 167 3.67 4.91 18.65
N GLU A 168 4.88 5.34 18.99
CA GLU A 168 5.39 6.68 18.68
C GLU A 168 5.53 6.91 17.17
N THR A 169 6.12 5.94 16.46
CA THR A 169 6.29 6.01 15.00
C THR A 169 4.93 5.93 14.29
N VAL A 170 4.00 5.13 14.80
CA VAL A 170 2.64 5.02 14.24
C VAL A 170 1.91 6.36 14.26
N ARG A 171 1.98 7.12 15.37
CA ARG A 171 1.36 8.44 15.47
C ARG A 171 1.96 9.40 14.44
N HIS A 172 3.27 9.45 14.36
CA HIS A 172 3.96 10.29 13.40
C HIS A 172 3.60 9.93 11.94
N ARG A 173 3.48 8.64 11.61
CA ARG A 173 3.03 8.19 10.29
C ARG A 173 1.61 8.65 9.94
N ILE A 174 0.72 8.75 10.93
CA ILE A 174 -0.63 9.29 10.72
C ILE A 174 -0.55 10.80 10.46
N GLU A 175 0.30 11.53 11.19
CA GLU A 175 0.53 12.97 10.96
C GLU A 175 1.09 13.20 9.56
N VAL A 176 2.14 12.50 9.16
CA VAL A 176 2.74 12.58 7.80
C VAL A 176 1.70 12.24 6.73
N TYR A 177 0.85 11.23 6.96
CA TYR A 177 -0.24 10.91 6.05
C TYR A 177 -1.22 12.08 5.92
N ASN A 178 -1.64 12.67 7.03
CA ASN A 178 -2.59 13.78 7.03
C ASN A 178 -2.04 15.02 6.32
N GLU A 179 -0.75 15.30 6.47
CA GLU A 179 -0.10 16.45 5.85
C GLU A 179 0.20 16.24 4.36
N GLN A 180 0.78 15.09 4.01
CA GLN A 180 1.38 14.88 2.69
C GLN A 180 0.53 14.03 1.75
N THR A 181 -0.26 13.09 2.29
CA THR A 181 -0.99 12.12 1.47
C THR A 181 -2.49 12.42 1.39
N SER A 182 -3.11 12.95 2.44
CA SER A 182 -4.55 13.26 2.43
C SER A 182 -4.96 14.23 1.30
N PRO A 183 -4.11 15.18 0.82
CA PRO A 183 -4.43 16.01 -0.34
C PRO A 183 -4.75 15.22 -1.62
N LEU A 184 -4.32 13.96 -1.72
CA LEU A 184 -4.66 13.08 -2.83
C LEU A 184 -6.15 12.73 -2.89
N ILE A 185 -6.87 12.83 -1.77
CA ILE A 185 -8.32 12.61 -1.73
C ILE A 185 -9.01 13.60 -2.67
N ALA A 186 -8.75 14.90 -2.50
CA ALA A 186 -9.29 15.94 -3.38
C ALA A 186 -8.79 15.77 -4.84
N TYR A 187 -7.51 15.48 -5.02
CA TYR A 187 -6.90 15.28 -6.34
C TYR A 187 -7.62 14.20 -7.16
N TYR A 188 -7.95 13.07 -6.55
CA TYR A 188 -8.65 11.98 -7.24
C TYR A 188 -10.17 12.14 -7.25
N GLN A 189 -10.75 12.90 -6.31
CA GLN A 189 -12.16 13.29 -6.36
C GLN A 189 -12.46 14.20 -7.56
N GLU A 190 -11.63 15.21 -7.80
CA GLU A 190 -11.75 16.11 -8.95
C GLU A 190 -11.68 15.37 -10.29
N LYS A 191 -10.97 14.24 -10.33
CA LYS A 191 -10.86 13.37 -11.51
C LYS A 191 -12.00 12.34 -11.61
N ASN A 192 -12.92 12.29 -10.65
CA ASN A 192 -13.99 11.29 -10.55
C ASN A 192 -13.45 9.84 -10.51
N LEU A 193 -12.29 9.62 -9.89
CA LEU A 193 -11.66 8.31 -9.76
C LEU A 193 -11.77 7.72 -8.36
N LEU A 194 -12.10 8.53 -7.35
CA LEU A 194 -12.12 8.13 -5.95
C LEU A 194 -13.43 7.46 -5.57
N VAL A 195 -13.35 6.29 -4.93
CA VAL A 195 -14.50 5.62 -4.30
C VAL A 195 -14.19 5.35 -2.83
N GLU A 196 -15.00 5.90 -1.93
CA GLU A 196 -14.86 5.67 -0.49
C GLU A 196 -15.31 4.25 -0.12
N ILE A 197 -14.48 3.57 0.66
CA ILE A 197 -14.70 2.21 1.15
C ILE A 197 -14.61 2.23 2.68
N ASP A 198 -15.62 1.73 3.36
CA ASP A 198 -15.60 1.56 4.82
C ASP A 198 -14.61 0.44 5.21
N GLY A 199 -13.43 0.83 5.67
CA GLY A 199 -12.35 -0.07 6.09
C GLY A 199 -12.54 -0.65 7.51
N THR A 200 -13.62 -0.33 8.22
CA THR A 200 -13.90 -0.90 9.55
C THR A 200 -14.50 -2.30 9.45
N GLN A 201 -15.01 -2.67 8.28
CA GLN A 201 -15.62 -3.97 8.04
C GLN A 201 -14.60 -5.12 7.94
N GLY A 202 -15.09 -6.35 7.92
CA GLY A 202 -14.25 -7.53 7.70
C GLY A 202 -13.59 -7.53 6.32
N ILE A 203 -12.43 -8.19 6.22
CA ILE A 203 -11.57 -8.19 5.01
C ILE A 203 -12.36 -8.53 3.75
N GLU A 204 -13.21 -9.59 3.79
CA GLU A 204 -14.00 -10.04 2.64
C GLU A 204 -14.98 -8.96 2.16
N LYS A 205 -15.70 -8.32 3.09
CA LYS A 205 -16.66 -7.26 2.76
C LYS A 205 -15.99 -6.04 2.12
N VAL A 206 -14.79 -5.68 2.61
CA VAL A 206 -13.98 -4.61 2.00
C VAL A 206 -13.54 -5.01 0.60
N THR A 207 -13.10 -6.26 0.41
CA THR A 207 -12.75 -6.80 -0.91
C THR A 207 -13.94 -6.72 -1.86
N ASP A 208 -15.13 -7.20 -1.45
CA ASP A 208 -16.33 -7.19 -2.27
C ASP A 208 -16.75 -5.78 -2.68
N ALA A 209 -16.66 -4.81 -1.75
CA ALA A 209 -16.96 -3.42 -2.03
C ALA A 209 -15.99 -2.83 -3.09
N ILE A 210 -14.70 -3.13 -2.97
CA ILE A 210 -13.70 -2.70 -3.97
C ILE A 210 -13.95 -3.37 -5.33
N MET A 211 -14.19 -4.68 -5.34
CA MET A 211 -14.45 -5.42 -6.58
C MET A 211 -15.72 -4.96 -7.28
N LYS A 212 -16.76 -4.62 -6.51
CA LYS A 212 -17.98 -4.01 -7.07
C LYS A 212 -17.66 -2.69 -7.77
N ALA A 213 -16.90 -1.78 -7.11
CA ALA A 213 -16.49 -0.51 -7.70
C ALA A 213 -15.64 -0.71 -8.96
N VAL A 214 -14.76 -1.73 -9.00
CA VAL A 214 -13.98 -2.09 -10.22
C VAL A 214 -14.89 -2.55 -11.36
N GLY A 215 -15.98 -3.25 -11.06
CA GLY A 215 -16.92 -3.71 -12.09
C GLY A 215 -17.79 -2.60 -12.70
N GLU A 216 -17.78 -1.41 -12.11
CA GLU A 216 -18.56 -0.24 -12.54
C GLU A 216 -17.74 0.72 -13.44
N VAL A 217 -16.43 0.46 -13.68
CA VAL A 217 -15.49 1.24 -14.50
C VAL A 217 -14.86 0.38 -15.61
#